data_f0cc51dfbe81f8d9828fca5ec6cdc2b9
#
_entry.id   f0cc51dfbe81f8d9828fca5ec6cdc2b9
#
_cell.length_a   1.000
_cell.length_b   1.000
_cell.length_c   1.000
_cell.angle_alpha   90.00
_cell.angle_beta   90.00
_cell.angle_gamma   90.00
#
_symmetry.space_group_name_H-M   'P 1'
#
loop_
_entity.id
_entity.type
_entity.pdbx_description
1 polymer ?
#
loop_
_entity_poly.entity_id
_entity_poly.type
_entity_poly.pdbx_seq_one_letter_code
_entity_poly.pdbx_strand_id
1 'polypeptide(L)'
;MAVEKISVERFVELSQQFPVIDVRSEAEFGHARVPGAYNLPLFNNEERKVVGTIYKQQSREMAIKKGLEYFGPKMKEMIVFAEKINGKLDNQNKTFIVHCWRGGMRSAGVAWLLDLYGFKVYTLVGGYKAFRKWVLKTFEKPWKINIVGGYTGSGKTTLLEELGNAGEAVIDLEGIAGHRGSAFGRIGLPEQSSVEMFENKLAIELAAIEKKHPDKHIWMEDESQRIGSVSIPHTLWTTCARVWSISWKYLLKKDWPTW
;
A
#
# COMPACT_ATOMS: atom_id res chain seq x y z
N MET A 1 -25.34 -8.39 -11.62
CA MET A 1 -24.58 -7.20 -12.13
C MET A 1 -23.30 -7.73 -12.72
N ALA A 2 -22.66 -7.09 -13.69
CA ALA A 2 -21.45 -7.65 -14.29
C ALA A 2 -20.21 -7.14 -13.51
N VAL A 3 -19.26 -8.05 -13.23
CA VAL A 3 -17.96 -7.69 -12.67
C VAL A 3 -17.23 -6.75 -13.62
N GLU A 4 -16.87 -5.56 -13.15
CA GLU A 4 -16.19 -4.54 -13.96
C GLU A 4 -14.67 -4.62 -13.79
N LYS A 5 -13.96 -4.56 -14.92
CA LYS A 5 -12.48 -4.52 -14.93
C LYS A 5 -12.00 -3.07 -14.97
N ILE A 6 -11.09 -2.71 -14.07
CA ILE A 6 -10.58 -1.34 -13.94
C ILE A 6 -9.06 -1.27 -14.16
N SER A 7 -8.58 -0.12 -14.66
CA SER A 7 -7.15 0.18 -14.76
C SER A 7 -6.51 0.38 -13.38
N VAL A 8 -5.19 0.46 -13.32
CA VAL A 8 -4.49 0.68 -12.05
C VAL A 8 -4.71 2.10 -11.52
N GLU A 9 -4.85 3.09 -12.38
CA GLU A 9 -5.15 4.48 -11.99
C GLU A 9 -6.53 4.54 -11.32
N ARG A 10 -7.54 3.95 -11.96
CA ARG A 10 -8.89 3.88 -11.40
C ARG A 10 -8.95 3.05 -10.12
N PHE A 11 -8.15 1.99 -10.06
CA PHE A 11 -7.99 1.16 -8.86
C PHE A 11 -7.48 1.99 -7.67
N VAL A 12 -6.41 2.78 -7.87
CA VAL A 12 -5.86 3.63 -6.80
C VAL A 12 -6.87 4.66 -6.31
N GLU A 13 -7.63 5.27 -7.20
CA GLU A 13 -8.70 6.20 -6.82
C GLU A 13 -9.80 5.52 -5.99
N LEU A 14 -10.30 4.38 -6.46
CA LEU A 14 -11.39 3.66 -5.81
C LEU A 14 -10.97 2.98 -4.50
N SER A 15 -9.70 2.57 -4.37
CA SER A 15 -9.16 1.98 -3.14
C SER A 15 -9.17 2.92 -1.93
N GLN A 16 -9.34 4.22 -2.16
CA GLN A 16 -9.54 5.22 -1.11
C GLN A 16 -11.01 5.26 -0.60
N GLN A 17 -11.93 4.65 -1.32
CA GLN A 17 -13.37 4.72 -1.04
C GLN A 17 -13.97 3.36 -0.72
N PHE A 18 -13.44 2.30 -1.32
CA PHE A 18 -13.99 0.95 -1.21
C PHE A 18 -12.94 -0.04 -0.70
N PRO A 19 -13.36 -1.03 0.08
CA PRO A 19 -12.46 -2.06 0.58
C PRO A 19 -11.86 -2.89 -0.56
N VAL A 20 -10.55 -3.12 -0.44
CA VAL A 20 -9.78 -3.95 -1.36
C VAL A 20 -9.62 -5.34 -0.76
N ILE A 21 -9.99 -6.36 -1.53
CA ILE A 21 -9.83 -7.77 -1.19
C ILE A 21 -8.67 -8.36 -2.01
N ASP A 22 -7.64 -8.80 -1.32
CA ASP A 22 -6.51 -9.51 -1.90
C ASP A 22 -6.73 -11.03 -1.74
N VAL A 23 -6.93 -11.72 -2.87
CA VAL A 23 -7.17 -13.17 -2.89
C VAL A 23 -5.89 -14.00 -3.09
N ARG A 24 -4.72 -13.39 -2.89
CA ARG A 24 -3.44 -14.11 -2.85
C ARG A 24 -3.31 -14.90 -1.55
N SER A 25 -2.37 -15.84 -1.53
CA SER A 25 -2.08 -16.59 -0.31
C SER A 25 -1.55 -15.69 0.81
N GLU A 26 -1.60 -16.19 2.04
CA GLU A 26 -1.18 -15.47 3.24
C GLU A 26 0.29 -15.03 3.15
N ALA A 27 1.18 -15.88 2.63
CA ALA A 27 2.58 -15.53 2.45
C ALA A 27 2.78 -14.43 1.39
N GLU A 28 2.04 -14.48 0.26
CA GLU A 28 2.06 -13.42 -0.74
C GLU A 28 1.59 -12.07 -0.15
N PHE A 29 0.53 -12.11 0.64
CA PHE A 29 -0.06 -10.94 1.31
C PHE A 29 0.83 -10.40 2.43
N GLY A 30 1.39 -11.29 3.26
CA GLY A 30 2.27 -10.94 4.38
C GLY A 30 3.57 -10.27 3.93
N HIS A 31 4.13 -10.71 2.79
CA HIS A 31 5.34 -10.11 2.24
C HIS A 31 5.11 -8.65 1.85
N ALA A 32 4.12 -8.38 1.01
CA ALA A 32 3.67 -7.02 0.68
C ALA A 32 2.28 -7.04 0.05
N ARG A 33 1.53 -5.97 0.24
CA ARG A 33 0.13 -5.83 -0.19
C ARG A 33 -0.21 -4.40 -0.57
N VAL A 34 -1.38 -4.21 -1.14
CA VAL A 34 -1.98 -2.87 -1.24
C VAL A 34 -2.28 -2.38 0.19
N PRO A 35 -1.84 -1.18 0.58
CA PRO A 35 -2.16 -0.62 1.90
C PRO A 35 -3.66 -0.65 2.18
N GLY A 36 -4.04 -1.07 3.37
CA GLY A 36 -5.45 -1.17 3.76
C GLY A 36 -6.23 -2.36 3.19
N ALA A 37 -5.63 -3.22 2.34
CA ALA A 37 -6.30 -4.39 1.79
C ALA A 37 -6.57 -5.47 2.84
N TYR A 38 -7.66 -6.21 2.66
CA TYR A 38 -8.05 -7.37 3.43
C TYR A 38 -7.64 -8.65 2.69
N ASN A 39 -7.06 -9.61 3.41
CA ASN A 39 -6.70 -10.90 2.81
C ASN A 39 -7.88 -11.87 2.89
N LEU A 40 -8.33 -12.35 1.72
CA LEU A 40 -9.30 -13.42 1.56
C LEU A 40 -8.74 -14.45 0.59
N PRO A 41 -7.80 -15.30 1.04
CA PRO A 41 -7.06 -16.18 0.14
C PRO A 41 -8.00 -17.22 -0.50
N LEU A 42 -8.02 -17.23 -1.84
CA LEU A 42 -8.69 -18.31 -2.58
C LEU A 42 -8.01 -19.64 -2.29
N PHE A 43 -6.68 -19.61 -2.25
CA PHE A 43 -5.83 -20.74 -1.89
C PHE A 43 -4.90 -20.31 -0.77
N ASN A 44 -4.80 -21.14 0.29
CA ASN A 44 -3.75 -21.00 1.29
C ASN A 44 -2.37 -21.27 0.66
N ASN A 45 -1.29 -21.14 1.42
CA ASN A 45 0.06 -21.29 0.91
C ASN A 45 0.31 -22.67 0.28
N GLU A 46 -0.15 -23.75 0.91
CA GLU A 46 0.04 -25.12 0.42
C GLU A 46 -0.82 -25.40 -0.81
N GLU A 47 -2.09 -25.06 -0.78
CA GLU A 47 -3.01 -25.20 -1.91
C GLU A 47 -2.50 -24.42 -3.14
N ARG A 48 -2.02 -23.19 -2.91
CA ARG A 48 -1.44 -22.34 -3.97
C ARG A 48 -0.20 -23.03 -4.58
N LYS A 49 0.65 -23.65 -3.77
CA LYS A 49 1.83 -24.43 -4.23
C LYS A 49 1.39 -25.61 -5.09
N VAL A 50 0.42 -26.40 -4.62
CA VAL A 50 -0.12 -27.56 -5.36
C VAL A 50 -0.70 -27.12 -6.70
N VAL A 51 -1.66 -26.16 -6.71
CA VAL A 51 -2.30 -25.69 -7.94
C VAL A 51 -1.26 -25.08 -8.91
N GLY A 52 -0.28 -24.33 -8.38
CA GLY A 52 0.79 -23.75 -9.17
C GLY A 52 1.73 -24.79 -9.80
N THR A 53 2.01 -25.87 -9.09
CA THR A 53 2.81 -27.00 -9.59
C THR A 53 2.08 -27.74 -10.72
N ILE A 54 0.81 -28.06 -10.53
CA ILE A 54 -0.04 -28.71 -11.54
C ILE A 54 -0.11 -27.83 -12.81
N TYR A 55 -0.31 -26.52 -12.64
CA TYR A 55 -0.36 -25.57 -13.76
C TYR A 55 0.92 -25.56 -14.60
N LYS A 56 2.10 -25.69 -13.94
CA LYS A 56 3.39 -25.67 -14.63
C LYS A 56 3.80 -27.01 -15.21
N GLN A 57 3.50 -28.10 -14.54
CA GLN A 57 4.05 -29.43 -14.85
C GLN A 57 3.07 -30.36 -15.60
N GLN A 58 1.77 -30.06 -15.54
CA GLN A 58 0.75 -30.91 -16.14
C GLN A 58 -0.07 -30.09 -17.15
N SER A 59 -1.23 -29.54 -16.72
CA SER A 59 -2.05 -28.72 -17.60
C SER A 59 -2.83 -27.65 -16.84
N ARG A 60 -3.30 -26.65 -17.60
CA ARG A 60 -4.20 -25.62 -17.10
C ARG A 60 -5.52 -26.22 -16.61
N GLU A 61 -6.08 -27.17 -17.34
CA GLU A 61 -7.36 -27.82 -17.07
C GLU A 61 -7.31 -28.60 -15.75
N MET A 62 -6.22 -29.34 -15.51
CA MET A 62 -6.01 -30.07 -14.27
C MET A 62 -5.85 -29.13 -13.09
N ALA A 63 -5.11 -28.02 -13.26
CA ALA A 63 -4.96 -27.00 -12.23
C ALA A 63 -6.32 -26.33 -11.88
N ILE A 64 -7.18 -26.10 -12.88
CA ILE A 64 -8.54 -25.58 -12.64
C ILE A 64 -9.37 -26.58 -11.84
N LYS A 65 -9.40 -27.86 -12.24
CA LYS A 65 -10.15 -28.91 -11.52
C LYS A 65 -9.69 -28.97 -10.05
N LYS A 66 -8.38 -29.01 -9.82
CA LYS A 66 -7.81 -29.02 -8.47
C LYS A 66 -8.13 -27.73 -7.69
N GLY A 67 -8.11 -26.60 -8.35
CA GLY A 67 -8.51 -25.32 -7.76
C GLY A 67 -9.98 -25.29 -7.33
N LEU A 68 -10.88 -25.89 -8.11
CA LEU A 68 -12.31 -25.99 -7.78
C LEU A 68 -12.56 -26.89 -6.56
N GLU A 69 -11.79 -27.97 -6.37
CA GLU A 69 -11.86 -28.82 -5.17
C GLU A 69 -11.56 -28.00 -3.88
N TYR A 70 -10.64 -27.04 -3.95
CA TYR A 70 -10.32 -26.16 -2.82
C TYR A 70 -11.30 -24.99 -2.68
N PHE A 71 -11.78 -24.43 -3.79
CA PHE A 71 -12.64 -23.26 -3.78
C PHE A 71 -14.05 -23.58 -3.32
N GLY A 72 -14.66 -24.65 -3.83
CA GLY A 72 -16.05 -25.02 -3.54
C GLY A 72 -16.39 -24.99 -2.04
N PRO A 73 -15.67 -25.73 -1.19
CA PRO A 73 -15.94 -25.75 0.26
C PRO A 73 -15.84 -24.37 0.95
N LYS A 74 -15.03 -23.46 0.42
CA LYS A 74 -14.76 -22.13 1.04
C LYS A 74 -15.75 -21.05 0.63
N MET A 75 -16.58 -21.26 -0.39
CA MET A 75 -17.45 -20.22 -0.96
C MET A 75 -18.34 -19.53 0.09
N LYS A 76 -18.99 -20.32 0.96
CA LYS A 76 -19.85 -19.77 2.02
C LYS A 76 -19.07 -18.88 2.98
N GLU A 77 -17.88 -19.34 3.42
CA GLU A 77 -17.05 -18.59 4.35
C GLU A 77 -16.52 -17.28 3.74
N MET A 78 -16.24 -17.30 2.43
CA MET A 78 -15.84 -16.09 1.71
C MET A 78 -16.95 -15.03 1.67
N ILE A 79 -18.20 -15.44 1.48
CA ILE A 79 -19.35 -14.54 1.57
C ILE A 79 -19.48 -13.96 2.98
N VAL A 80 -19.45 -14.80 4.02
CA VAL A 80 -19.52 -14.36 5.42
C VAL A 80 -18.40 -13.37 5.76
N PHE A 81 -17.19 -13.61 5.25
CA PHE A 81 -16.08 -12.68 5.42
C PHE A 81 -16.35 -11.32 4.78
N ALA A 82 -16.87 -11.30 3.54
CA ALA A 82 -17.21 -10.08 2.84
C ALA A 82 -18.35 -9.31 3.56
N GLU A 83 -19.38 -10.00 4.06
CA GLU A 83 -20.44 -9.40 4.88
C GLU A 83 -19.88 -8.74 6.14
N LYS A 84 -18.95 -9.42 6.83
CA LYS A 84 -18.29 -8.88 8.03
C LYS A 84 -17.51 -7.60 7.74
N ILE A 85 -16.76 -7.56 6.62
CA ILE A 85 -16.06 -6.34 6.21
C ILE A 85 -17.06 -5.25 5.85
N ASN A 86 -18.10 -5.59 5.08
CA ASN A 86 -19.14 -4.65 4.67
C ASN A 86 -19.80 -3.99 5.88
N GLY A 87 -20.18 -4.77 6.90
CA GLY A 87 -20.77 -4.27 8.13
C GLY A 87 -19.80 -3.43 8.98
N LYS A 88 -18.54 -3.87 9.10
CA LYS A 88 -17.52 -3.15 9.88
C LYS A 88 -17.23 -1.74 9.32
N LEU A 89 -17.32 -1.58 8.00
CA LEU A 89 -16.97 -0.32 7.31
C LEU A 89 -18.21 0.54 6.98
N ASP A 90 -19.42 0.09 7.38
CA ASP A 90 -20.69 0.70 6.95
C ASP A 90 -20.72 0.97 5.42
N ASN A 91 -20.25 -0.01 4.65
CA ASN A 91 -20.15 0.09 3.20
C ASN A 91 -21.52 -0.02 2.54
N GLN A 92 -22.31 1.06 2.62
CA GLN A 92 -23.69 1.11 2.14
C GLN A 92 -23.81 0.76 0.65
N ASN A 93 -22.77 1.03 -0.15
CA ASN A 93 -22.75 0.73 -1.57
C ASN A 93 -22.49 -0.76 -1.87
N LYS A 94 -22.22 -1.59 -0.86
CA LYS A 94 -21.90 -3.02 -1.01
C LYS A 94 -20.87 -3.28 -2.12
N THR A 95 -19.84 -2.44 -2.18
CA THR A 95 -18.87 -2.43 -3.29
C THR A 95 -17.52 -2.92 -2.79
N PHE A 96 -16.90 -3.82 -3.56
CA PHE A 96 -15.55 -4.35 -3.30
C PHE A 96 -14.65 -4.23 -4.52
N ILE A 97 -13.36 -4.14 -4.28
CA ILE A 97 -12.33 -4.25 -5.32
C ILE A 97 -11.54 -5.52 -5.04
N VAL A 98 -11.48 -6.44 -6.02
CA VAL A 98 -10.83 -7.74 -5.86
C VAL A 98 -9.62 -7.82 -6.77
N HIS A 99 -8.50 -8.28 -6.24
CA HIS A 99 -7.32 -8.56 -7.05
C HIS A 99 -6.60 -9.84 -6.62
N CYS A 100 -5.83 -10.40 -7.55
CA CYS A 100 -4.82 -11.43 -7.29
C CYS A 100 -3.47 -10.99 -7.85
N TRP A 101 -2.51 -11.89 -8.03
CA TRP A 101 -1.17 -11.52 -8.54
C TRP A 101 -1.18 -10.89 -9.93
N ARG A 102 -1.96 -11.44 -10.89
CA ARG A 102 -2.00 -11.01 -12.30
C ARG A 102 -3.39 -10.59 -12.79
N GLY A 103 -4.39 -10.46 -11.92
CA GLY A 103 -5.77 -10.16 -12.35
C GLY A 103 -6.40 -11.27 -13.22
N GLY A 104 -6.07 -12.51 -12.92
CA GLY A 104 -6.54 -13.69 -13.67
C GLY A 104 -7.63 -14.47 -12.95
N MET A 105 -7.66 -15.79 -13.15
CA MET A 105 -8.72 -16.71 -12.68
C MET A 105 -9.01 -16.63 -11.18
N ARG A 106 -8.00 -16.44 -10.33
CA ARG A 106 -8.20 -16.36 -8.87
C ARG A 106 -9.14 -15.19 -8.50
N SER A 107 -8.81 -13.99 -8.94
CA SER A 107 -9.66 -12.81 -8.68
C SER A 107 -10.99 -12.88 -9.40
N ALA A 108 -11.04 -13.45 -10.61
CA ALA A 108 -12.28 -13.60 -11.37
C ALA A 108 -13.27 -14.55 -10.67
N GLY A 109 -12.79 -15.66 -10.10
CA GLY A 109 -13.65 -16.62 -9.37
C GLY A 109 -14.25 -16.02 -8.09
N VAL A 110 -13.44 -15.31 -7.29
CA VAL A 110 -13.95 -14.65 -6.08
C VAL A 110 -14.87 -13.48 -6.45
N ALA A 111 -14.51 -12.70 -7.46
CA ALA A 111 -15.36 -11.60 -7.92
C ALA A 111 -16.72 -12.08 -8.42
N TRP A 112 -16.76 -13.18 -9.19
CA TRP A 112 -18.00 -13.83 -9.60
C TRP A 112 -18.84 -14.27 -8.39
N LEU A 113 -18.23 -14.89 -7.39
CA LEU A 113 -18.93 -15.33 -6.18
C LEU A 113 -19.56 -14.17 -5.41
N LEU A 114 -18.83 -13.07 -5.25
CA LEU A 114 -19.31 -11.88 -4.56
C LEU A 114 -20.41 -11.16 -5.36
N ASP A 115 -20.27 -11.08 -6.70
CA ASP A 115 -21.31 -10.52 -7.58
C ASP A 115 -22.58 -11.38 -7.57
N LEU A 116 -22.45 -12.71 -7.58
CA LEU A 116 -23.59 -13.64 -7.45
C LEU A 116 -24.39 -13.40 -6.16
N TYR A 117 -23.69 -13.08 -5.07
CA TYR A 117 -24.32 -12.79 -3.78
C TYR A 117 -24.96 -11.39 -3.71
N GLY A 118 -24.68 -10.50 -4.66
CA GLY A 118 -25.25 -9.18 -4.75
C GLY A 118 -24.34 -8.00 -4.37
N PHE A 119 -23.03 -8.24 -4.23
CA PHE A 119 -22.05 -7.17 -4.11
C PHE A 119 -21.71 -6.59 -5.49
N LYS A 120 -21.46 -5.29 -5.55
CA LYS A 120 -20.82 -4.68 -6.72
C LYS A 120 -19.32 -4.94 -6.66
N VAL A 121 -18.73 -5.46 -7.74
CA VAL A 121 -17.33 -5.89 -7.71
C VAL A 121 -16.53 -5.31 -8.87
N TYR A 122 -15.41 -4.67 -8.53
CA TYR A 122 -14.37 -4.27 -9.46
C TYR A 122 -13.21 -5.26 -9.41
N THR A 123 -12.54 -5.48 -10.53
CA THR A 123 -11.31 -6.28 -10.59
C THR A 123 -10.17 -5.51 -11.23
N LEU A 124 -8.98 -5.55 -10.61
CA LEU A 124 -7.79 -4.87 -11.12
C LEU A 124 -7.20 -5.63 -12.30
N VAL A 125 -7.15 -4.99 -13.47
CA VAL A 125 -6.44 -5.51 -14.66
C VAL A 125 -4.94 -5.61 -14.35
N GLY A 126 -4.35 -6.78 -14.63
CA GLY A 126 -2.95 -7.06 -14.31
C GLY A 126 -2.64 -7.33 -12.85
N GLY A 127 -3.64 -7.17 -11.95
CA GLY A 127 -3.57 -7.48 -10.52
C GLY A 127 -2.48 -6.74 -9.77
N TYR A 128 -2.01 -7.33 -8.68
CA TYR A 128 -0.95 -6.76 -7.83
C TYR A 128 0.34 -6.44 -8.61
N LYS A 129 0.67 -7.21 -9.64
CA LYS A 129 1.82 -6.91 -10.51
C LYS A 129 1.66 -5.57 -11.24
N ALA A 130 0.46 -5.21 -11.68
CA ALA A 130 0.20 -3.90 -12.30
C ALA A 130 0.28 -2.78 -11.26
N PHE A 131 -0.26 -2.99 -10.05
CA PHE A 131 -0.12 -2.07 -8.93
C PHE A 131 1.35 -1.82 -8.60
N ARG A 132 2.19 -2.86 -8.48
CA ARG A 132 3.64 -2.69 -8.23
C ARG A 132 4.35 -1.92 -9.33
N LYS A 133 3.99 -2.15 -10.60
CA LYS A 133 4.55 -1.35 -11.70
C LYS A 133 4.16 0.13 -11.57
N TRP A 134 2.92 0.41 -11.19
CA TRP A 134 2.44 1.76 -10.92
C TRP A 134 3.19 2.40 -9.74
N VAL A 135 3.38 1.67 -8.63
CA VAL A 135 4.16 2.13 -7.47
C VAL A 135 5.56 2.59 -7.88
N LEU A 136 6.30 1.74 -8.61
CA LEU A 136 7.66 2.08 -9.05
C LEU A 136 7.67 3.29 -9.99
N LYS A 137 6.69 3.38 -10.90
CA LYS A 137 6.57 4.51 -11.81
C LYS A 137 6.21 5.82 -11.08
N THR A 138 5.52 5.75 -9.95
CA THR A 138 5.19 6.93 -9.14
C THR A 138 6.46 7.64 -8.64
N PHE A 139 7.53 6.92 -8.33
CA PHE A 139 8.78 7.51 -7.88
C PHE A 139 9.61 8.18 -8.99
N GLU A 140 9.27 7.94 -10.25
CA GLU A 140 9.93 8.55 -11.41
C GLU A 140 9.36 9.94 -11.76
N LYS A 141 8.26 10.34 -11.13
CA LYS A 141 7.64 11.67 -11.35
C LYS A 141 8.54 12.78 -10.81
N PRO A 142 8.51 13.98 -11.43
CA PRO A 142 9.27 15.14 -10.97
C PRO A 142 8.60 15.79 -9.75
N TRP A 143 8.70 15.17 -8.60
CA TRP A 143 8.13 15.66 -7.34
C TRP A 143 8.78 16.99 -6.91
N LYS A 144 7.96 17.96 -6.49
CA LYS A 144 8.42 19.20 -5.86
C LYS A 144 8.60 18.93 -4.37
N ILE A 145 9.83 18.83 -3.89
CA ILE A 145 10.15 18.43 -2.51
C ILE A 145 10.85 19.55 -1.78
N ASN A 146 10.50 19.75 -0.51
CA ASN A 146 11.22 20.54 0.47
C ASN A 146 11.74 19.62 1.57
N ILE A 147 12.99 19.79 1.97
CA ILE A 147 13.62 18.95 2.99
C ILE A 147 13.81 19.73 4.29
N VAL A 148 13.34 19.16 5.40
CA VAL A 148 13.60 19.65 6.76
C VAL A 148 14.83 18.93 7.31
N GLY A 149 15.96 19.63 7.37
CA GLY A 149 17.22 19.13 7.94
C GLY A 149 17.36 19.49 9.42
N GLY A 150 18.16 18.72 10.15
CA GLY A 150 18.50 18.98 11.55
C GLY A 150 18.96 17.72 12.29
N TYR A 151 19.61 17.89 13.43
CA TYR A 151 20.07 16.76 14.25
C TYR A 151 18.91 15.90 14.77
N THR A 152 19.21 14.65 15.12
CA THR A 152 18.28 13.78 15.83
C THR A 152 17.85 14.49 17.14
N GLY A 153 16.54 14.49 17.41
CA GLY A 153 15.97 15.17 18.58
C GLY A 153 15.80 16.70 18.46
N SER A 154 16.05 17.29 17.27
CA SER A 154 15.90 18.75 17.06
C SER A 154 14.44 19.19 16.84
N GLY A 155 13.46 18.28 16.89
CA GLY A 155 12.04 18.63 16.70
C GLY A 155 11.57 18.64 15.24
N LYS A 156 12.28 18.00 14.29
CA LYS A 156 11.87 17.90 12.88
C LYS A 156 10.47 17.32 12.73
N THR A 157 10.19 16.21 13.40
CA THR A 157 8.88 15.54 13.35
C THR A 157 7.76 16.46 13.85
N THR A 158 7.98 17.18 14.95
CA THR A 158 7.01 18.17 15.47
C THR A 158 6.78 19.31 14.45
N LEU A 159 7.84 19.78 13.78
CA LEU A 159 7.69 20.80 12.73
C LEU A 159 6.87 20.25 11.54
N LEU A 160 7.12 19.02 11.11
CA LEU A 160 6.34 18.41 10.03
C LEU A 160 4.86 18.25 10.43
N GLU A 161 4.58 17.86 11.68
CA GLU A 161 3.22 17.81 12.21
C GLU A 161 2.55 19.19 12.16
N GLU A 162 3.23 20.26 12.60
CA GLU A 162 2.72 21.63 12.56
C GLU A 162 2.48 22.13 11.13
N LEU A 163 3.39 21.80 10.18
CA LEU A 163 3.20 22.10 8.75
C LEU A 163 1.95 21.37 8.21
N GLY A 164 1.76 20.10 8.57
CA GLY A 164 0.56 19.35 8.20
C GLY A 164 -0.71 19.97 8.77
N ASN A 165 -0.70 20.40 10.05
CA ASN A 165 -1.81 21.08 10.69
C ASN A 165 -2.11 22.45 10.02
N ALA A 166 -1.09 23.14 9.51
CA ALA A 166 -1.21 24.36 8.74
C ALA A 166 -1.72 24.12 7.29
N GLY A 167 -1.97 22.86 6.92
CA GLY A 167 -2.50 22.47 5.61
C GLY A 167 -1.44 22.29 4.53
N GLU A 168 -0.15 22.22 4.88
CA GLU A 168 0.90 21.88 3.95
C GLU A 168 0.90 20.39 3.61
N ALA A 169 1.51 20.05 2.46
CA ALA A 169 1.69 18.66 2.03
C ALA A 169 2.92 18.07 2.73
N VAL A 170 2.73 17.07 3.58
CA VAL A 170 3.79 16.45 4.39
C VAL A 170 3.81 14.95 4.19
N ILE A 171 4.99 14.36 4.12
CA ILE A 171 5.23 12.91 4.19
C ILE A 171 6.17 12.63 5.37
N ASP A 172 5.70 11.83 6.31
CA ASP A 172 6.46 11.27 7.41
C ASP A 172 7.13 9.96 6.97
N LEU A 173 8.39 10.05 6.53
CA LEU A 173 9.16 8.89 6.08
C LEU A 173 9.46 7.90 7.21
N GLU A 174 9.75 8.39 8.41
CA GLU A 174 10.01 7.57 9.59
C GLU A 174 8.75 6.78 9.99
N GLY A 175 7.60 7.43 10.03
CA GLY A 175 6.32 6.80 10.34
C GLY A 175 5.92 5.74 9.31
N ILE A 176 6.09 6.01 8.00
CA ILE A 176 5.83 5.02 6.93
C ILE A 176 6.80 3.82 7.05
N ALA A 177 8.07 4.09 7.39
CA ALA A 177 9.08 3.05 7.60
C ALA A 177 8.86 2.24 8.89
N GLY A 178 8.09 2.77 9.85
CA GLY A 178 7.97 2.19 11.19
C GLY A 178 9.30 2.21 11.95
N HIS A 179 10.06 3.30 11.83
CA HIS A 179 11.40 3.44 12.40
C HIS A 179 11.70 4.91 12.72
N ARG A 180 12.28 5.19 13.86
CA ARG A 180 12.70 6.54 14.26
C ARG A 180 14.15 6.75 13.84
N GLY A 181 14.47 7.24 12.70
CA GLY A 181 15.76 7.61 12.07
C GLY A 181 17.11 7.50 12.83
N SER A 182 17.15 6.95 14.03
CA SER A 182 18.32 6.82 14.89
C SER A 182 18.83 5.38 15.00
N ALA A 183 20.07 5.17 15.48
CA ALA A 183 20.64 3.84 15.73
C ALA A 183 19.75 2.98 16.67
N PHE A 184 18.96 3.60 17.53
CA PHE A 184 18.01 2.96 18.45
C PHE A 184 16.56 3.11 18.04
N GLY A 185 16.30 3.59 16.84
CA GLY A 185 14.98 3.95 16.34
C GLY A 185 13.96 2.82 16.26
N ARG A 186 14.39 1.58 16.49
CA ARG A 186 13.53 0.38 16.50
C ARG A 186 13.01 0.02 17.89
N ILE A 187 13.57 0.56 18.97
CA ILE A 187 13.20 0.15 20.34
C ILE A 187 11.73 0.49 20.61
N GLY A 188 10.94 -0.52 20.98
CA GLY A 188 9.51 -0.39 21.28
C GLY A 188 8.59 -0.31 20.07
N LEU A 189 9.11 -0.46 18.85
CA LEU A 189 8.32 -0.53 17.64
C LEU A 189 8.18 -1.98 17.12
N PRO A 190 7.08 -2.31 16.43
CA PRO A 190 6.92 -3.61 15.77
C PRO A 190 7.99 -3.82 14.68
N GLU A 191 8.12 -5.05 14.20
CA GLU A 191 9.04 -5.37 13.11
C GLU A 191 8.71 -4.54 11.86
N GLN A 192 9.76 -3.97 11.24
CA GLN A 192 9.60 -3.20 10.01
C GLN A 192 9.03 -4.09 8.90
N SER A 193 8.17 -3.49 8.09
CA SER A 193 7.66 -4.16 6.89
C SER A 193 8.77 -4.40 5.85
N SER A 194 8.48 -5.21 4.84
CA SER A 194 9.38 -5.38 3.69
C SER A 194 9.62 -4.04 2.97
N VAL A 195 10.74 -3.93 2.24
CA VAL A 195 11.02 -2.76 1.37
C VAL A 195 9.85 -2.55 0.39
N GLU A 196 9.33 -3.63 -0.17
CA GLU A 196 8.19 -3.58 -1.10
C GLU A 196 6.92 -2.99 -0.43
N MET A 197 6.67 -3.33 0.83
CA MET A 197 5.52 -2.77 1.55
C MET A 197 5.72 -1.30 1.92
N PHE A 198 6.93 -0.89 2.30
CA PHE A 198 7.30 0.51 2.49
C PHE A 198 7.06 1.34 1.23
N GLU A 199 7.56 0.86 0.09
CA GLU A 199 7.35 1.51 -1.22
C GLU A 199 5.86 1.62 -1.58
N ASN A 200 5.07 0.57 -1.32
CA ASN A 200 3.63 0.60 -1.57
C ASN A 200 2.92 1.70 -0.77
N LYS A 201 3.25 1.82 0.51
CA LYS A 201 2.69 2.88 1.37
C LYS A 201 3.11 4.26 0.87
N LEU A 202 4.41 4.46 0.63
CA LEU A 202 4.96 5.74 0.20
C LEU A 202 4.34 6.21 -1.14
N ALA A 203 4.16 5.30 -2.09
CA ALA A 203 3.55 5.65 -3.38
C ALA A 203 2.06 6.04 -3.24
N ILE A 204 1.31 5.38 -2.36
CA ILE A 204 -0.09 5.75 -2.08
C ILE A 204 -0.17 7.12 -1.40
N GLU A 205 0.71 7.42 -0.44
CA GLU A 205 0.78 8.75 0.20
C GLU A 205 1.11 9.85 -0.81
N LEU A 206 2.12 9.63 -1.67
CA LEU A 206 2.47 10.56 -2.75
C LEU A 206 1.27 10.82 -3.68
N ALA A 207 0.55 9.79 -4.08
CA ALA A 207 -0.63 9.93 -4.94
C ALA A 207 -1.80 10.66 -4.24
N ALA A 208 -1.98 10.42 -2.95
CA ALA A 208 -3.01 11.11 -2.15
C ALA A 208 -2.69 12.61 -2.05
N ILE A 209 -1.41 12.96 -1.81
CA ILE A 209 -0.93 14.34 -1.76
C ILE A 209 -1.09 15.01 -3.13
N GLU A 210 -0.67 14.37 -4.22
CA GLU A 210 -0.81 14.92 -5.59
C GLU A 210 -2.27 15.29 -5.89
N LYS A 211 -3.20 14.44 -5.46
CA LYS A 211 -4.64 14.70 -5.64
C LYS A 211 -5.16 15.85 -4.78
N LYS A 212 -4.71 15.93 -3.52
CA LYS A 212 -5.19 16.94 -2.56
C LYS A 212 -4.51 18.30 -2.75
N HIS A 213 -3.24 18.29 -3.15
CA HIS A 213 -2.37 19.45 -3.23
C HIS A 213 -1.53 19.44 -4.54
N PRO A 214 -2.14 19.54 -5.73
CA PRO A 214 -1.47 19.30 -7.01
C PRO A 214 -0.27 20.23 -7.30
N ASP A 215 -0.27 21.42 -6.70
CA ASP A 215 0.77 22.43 -6.95
C ASP A 215 1.72 22.67 -5.78
N LYS A 216 1.47 22.08 -4.61
CA LYS A 216 2.29 22.28 -3.43
C LYS A 216 3.59 21.48 -3.47
N HIS A 217 4.61 22.02 -2.82
CA HIS A 217 5.81 21.27 -2.47
C HIS A 217 5.48 20.29 -1.33
N ILE A 218 6.10 19.11 -1.36
CA ILE A 218 5.95 18.09 -0.35
C ILE A 218 7.08 18.24 0.67
N TRP A 219 6.74 18.44 1.92
CA TRP A 219 7.69 18.50 3.02
C TRP A 219 8.04 17.10 3.51
N MET A 220 9.33 16.82 3.62
CA MET A 220 9.88 15.56 4.14
C MET A 220 11.06 15.82 5.06
N GLU A 221 11.36 14.87 5.96
CA GLU A 221 12.60 14.92 6.76
C GLU A 221 13.83 14.58 5.93
N ASP A 222 14.97 15.19 6.33
CA ASP A 222 16.28 14.83 5.81
C ASP A 222 16.69 13.47 6.38
N GLU A 223 16.44 12.44 5.62
CA GLU A 223 16.76 11.06 5.96
C GLU A 223 17.82 10.48 5.04
N SER A 224 18.62 9.56 5.60
CA SER A 224 19.49 8.75 4.77
C SER A 224 18.68 7.89 3.81
N GLN A 225 19.26 7.49 2.68
CA GLN A 225 18.55 6.61 1.75
C GLN A 225 18.03 5.34 2.45
N ARG A 226 18.68 4.91 3.54
CA ARG A 226 18.28 3.72 4.31
C ARG A 226 17.72 4.14 5.67
N ILE A 227 16.47 3.72 5.94
CA ILE A 227 15.76 3.94 7.20
C ILE A 227 15.55 2.57 7.87
N GLY A 228 16.46 2.19 8.77
CA GLY A 228 16.48 0.86 9.36
C GLY A 228 16.70 -0.24 8.32
N SER A 229 15.73 -1.13 8.11
CA SER A 229 15.78 -2.23 7.13
C SER A 229 15.21 -1.89 5.76
N VAL A 230 14.55 -0.73 5.60
CA VAL A 230 13.95 -0.30 4.32
C VAL A 230 14.81 0.79 3.66
N SER A 231 14.59 1.01 2.37
CA SER A 231 15.31 2.03 1.61
C SER A 231 14.34 2.90 0.81
N ILE A 232 14.58 4.21 0.83
CA ILE A 232 13.89 5.15 -0.04
C ILE A 232 14.27 4.81 -1.50
N PRO A 233 13.30 4.71 -2.43
CA PRO A 233 13.59 4.47 -3.84
C PRO A 233 14.63 5.45 -4.37
N HIS A 234 15.64 4.94 -5.08
CA HIS A 234 16.80 5.73 -5.49
C HIS A 234 16.40 6.98 -6.31
N THR A 235 15.42 6.86 -7.20
CA THR A 235 14.90 7.97 -8.01
C THR A 235 14.31 9.09 -7.14
N LEU A 236 13.53 8.76 -6.13
CA LEU A 236 12.97 9.72 -5.19
C LEU A 236 14.07 10.32 -4.30
N TRP A 237 14.95 9.49 -3.76
CA TRP A 237 16.06 9.95 -2.92
C TRP A 237 16.99 10.92 -3.64
N THR A 238 17.34 10.66 -4.92
CA THR A 238 18.15 11.60 -5.72
C THR A 238 17.45 12.92 -5.97
N THR A 239 16.13 12.95 -6.03
CA THR A 239 15.35 14.19 -6.08
C THR A 239 15.47 14.95 -4.76
N CYS A 240 15.31 14.27 -3.61
CA CYS A 240 15.51 14.86 -2.28
C CYS A 240 16.92 15.42 -2.10
N ALA A 241 17.95 14.67 -2.49
CA ALA A 241 19.36 15.05 -2.33
C ALA A 241 19.78 16.26 -3.16
N ARG A 242 19.04 16.64 -4.20
CA ARG A 242 19.28 17.82 -5.04
C ARG A 242 18.61 19.10 -4.54
N VAL A 243 17.72 18.98 -3.59
CA VAL A 243 16.98 20.11 -3.02
C VAL A 243 17.73 20.67 -1.81
N TRP A 244 17.74 21.99 -1.67
CA TRP A 244 18.31 22.64 -0.50
C TRP A 244 17.51 22.25 0.75
N SER A 245 18.20 21.67 1.75
CA SER A 245 17.57 21.40 3.05
C SER A 245 17.44 22.72 3.84
N ILE A 246 16.26 22.96 4.38
CA ILE A 246 16.04 24.03 5.33
C ILE A 246 16.49 23.51 6.69
N SER A 247 17.65 24.01 7.19
CA SER A 247 18.17 23.59 8.49
C SER A 247 17.38 24.24 9.62
N TRP A 248 16.70 23.43 10.42
CA TRP A 248 15.93 23.85 11.59
C TRP A 248 16.74 24.61 12.65
N LYS A 249 18.07 24.54 12.65
CA LYS A 249 18.95 25.32 13.55
C LYS A 249 18.75 26.83 13.50
N TYR A 250 18.27 27.37 12.39
CA TYR A 250 18.07 28.82 12.23
C TYR A 250 16.79 29.33 12.88
N LEU A 251 15.80 28.49 13.13
CA LEU A 251 14.52 28.89 13.72
C LEU A 251 14.52 28.87 15.26
N LEU A 252 15.39 28.08 15.90
CA LEU A 252 15.51 28.00 17.36
C LEU A 252 16.33 29.16 18.00
N LYS A 253 16.87 30.09 17.23
CA LYS A 253 17.63 31.23 17.76
C LYS A 253 16.80 32.44 18.18
N LYS A 254 15.48 32.43 18.00
CA LYS A 254 14.59 33.48 18.50
C LYS A 254 13.57 32.84 19.47
N ASP A 255 13.72 33.18 20.72
CA ASP A 255 12.69 33.16 21.76
C ASP A 255 12.23 31.84 22.36
N TRP A 256 13.15 30.92 22.70
CA TRP A 256 12.78 29.91 23.71
C TRP A 256 13.42 30.22 25.05
N PRO A 257 12.61 30.29 26.17
CA PRO A 257 13.17 30.45 27.49
C PRO A 257 13.97 29.19 27.82
N THR A 258 15.21 29.39 28.22
CA THR A 258 16.07 28.36 28.81
C THR A 258 15.42 27.88 30.09
N TRP A 259 15.04 26.57 30.11
CA TRP A 259 14.72 25.86 31.37
C TRP A 259 16.00 25.24 31.91
#